data_cf6de324d757cd22b6854585a245422c
#
_entry.id   cf6de324d757cd22b6854585a245422c
#
_cell.length_a   1.000
_cell.length_b   1.000
_cell.length_c   1.000
_cell.angle_alpha   90.00
_cell.angle_beta   90.00
_cell.angle_gamma   90.00
#
_symmetry.space_group_name_H-M   'P 1'
#
loop_
_entity.id
_entity.type
_entity.pdbx_description
1 polymer ?
#
loop_
_entity_poly.entity_id
_entity_poly.type
_entity_poly.pdbx_seq_one_letter_code
_entity_poly.pdbx_strand_id
1 'polypeptide(L)'
;MTGNCTVVRLDFSLSAGSPPSLTSATAVGSGYPWKADKAALVLAPAGRALGHNGTLYVADTQTSTISAIPQALTRTTAQPATTGLLSASGALDAPLGMAMAPNGDLIVVNGNDGNAVEITPSGRQLATRTLVKNGAGELFGIVTTSGGMIAVNDGTNALDLFRG
;
A
#
# COMPACT_ATOMS: atom_id res chain seq x y z
N MET A 1 19.40 9.15 -8.64
CA MET A 1 19.34 9.56 -7.22
C MET A 1 18.59 8.48 -6.46
N THR A 2 19.06 8.15 -5.28
CA THR A 2 18.43 7.21 -4.34
C THR A 2 18.40 7.86 -2.95
N GLY A 3 17.48 7.44 -2.09
CA GLY A 3 17.36 7.97 -0.74
C GLY A 3 16.37 7.16 0.09
N ASN A 4 15.98 7.68 1.24
CA ASN A 4 15.02 7.06 2.12
C ASN A 4 13.79 7.95 2.32
N CYS A 5 12.60 7.33 2.25
CA CYS A 5 11.33 7.95 2.57
C CYS A 5 10.90 7.64 4.00
N THR A 6 9.96 8.43 4.49
CA THR A 6 9.26 8.21 5.76
C THR A 6 7.75 8.10 5.54
N VAL A 7 7.09 7.35 6.41
CA VAL A 7 5.63 7.33 6.54
C VAL A 7 5.25 8.26 7.67
N VAL A 8 4.43 9.26 7.39
CA VAL A 8 4.04 10.29 8.35
C VAL A 8 2.53 10.18 8.62
N ARG A 9 2.16 10.10 9.90
CA ARG A 9 0.80 10.30 10.36
C ARG A 9 0.55 11.80 10.51
N LEU A 10 -0.54 12.27 9.91
CA LEU A 10 -1.03 13.63 10.08
C LEU A 10 -2.30 13.59 10.92
N ASP A 11 -2.32 14.33 12.01
CA ASP A 11 -3.49 14.46 12.87
C ASP A 11 -4.18 15.80 12.58
N PHE A 12 -5.51 15.79 12.44
CA PHE A 12 -6.30 16.97 12.13
C PHE A 12 -7.40 17.18 13.16
N SER A 13 -7.67 18.44 13.51
CA SER A 13 -8.92 18.81 14.14
C SER A 13 -10.00 19.10 13.06
N LEU A 14 -11.21 18.61 13.31
CA LEU A 14 -12.35 18.81 12.44
C LEU A 14 -13.43 19.58 13.22
N SER A 15 -13.90 20.71 12.67
CA SER A 15 -14.98 21.50 13.22
C SER A 15 -16.02 21.76 12.13
N ALA A 16 -17.30 21.65 12.46
CA ALA A 16 -18.37 21.91 11.51
C ALA A 16 -18.27 23.34 10.94
N GLY A 17 -18.33 23.47 9.61
CA GLY A 17 -18.27 24.75 8.91
C GLY A 17 -16.86 25.36 8.77
N SER A 18 -15.80 24.65 9.20
CA SER A 18 -14.42 25.10 9.05
C SER A 18 -13.57 24.08 8.30
N PRO A 19 -12.55 24.51 7.54
CA PRO A 19 -11.59 23.58 6.95
C PRO A 19 -10.85 22.75 8.02
N PRO A 20 -10.41 21.51 7.71
CA PRO A 20 -9.56 20.74 8.60
C PRO A 20 -8.29 21.49 8.97
N SER A 21 -7.89 21.45 10.24
CA SER A 21 -6.69 22.11 10.76
C SER A 21 -5.66 21.07 11.19
N LEU A 22 -4.46 21.09 10.63
CA LEU A 22 -3.38 20.18 11.01
C LEU A 22 -2.94 20.48 12.46
N THR A 23 -3.01 19.46 13.32
CA THR A 23 -2.62 19.56 14.74
C THR A 23 -1.27 18.94 15.03
N SER A 24 -0.91 17.87 14.34
CA SER A 24 0.42 17.24 14.45
C SER A 24 0.82 16.48 13.20
N ALA A 25 2.14 16.27 13.07
CA ALA A 25 2.74 15.40 12.06
C ALA A 25 3.80 14.53 12.74
N THR A 26 3.61 13.21 12.71
CA THR A 26 4.49 12.25 13.38
C THR A 26 5.03 11.23 12.38
N ALA A 27 6.35 11.10 12.27
CA ALA A 27 6.96 10.02 11.50
C ALA A 27 6.69 8.68 12.21
N VAL A 28 5.94 7.79 11.58
CA VAL A 28 5.57 6.48 12.13
C VAL A 28 6.33 5.33 11.45
N GLY A 29 6.89 5.54 10.26
CA GLY A 29 7.76 4.61 9.55
C GLY A 29 8.95 5.33 8.93
N SER A 30 10.10 4.64 8.77
CA SER A 30 11.32 5.21 8.22
C SER A 30 12.15 4.18 7.45
N GLY A 31 13.11 4.67 6.66
CA GLY A 31 14.07 3.82 5.97
C GLY A 31 13.50 3.09 4.76
N TYR A 32 12.41 3.56 4.17
CA TYR A 32 11.88 3.06 2.91
C TYR A 32 12.73 3.59 1.76
N PRO A 33 13.39 2.74 0.97
CA PRO A 33 14.19 3.23 -0.14
C PRO A 33 13.34 3.83 -1.24
N TRP A 34 13.92 4.79 -1.96
CA TRP A 34 13.34 5.31 -3.18
C TRP A 34 14.41 5.47 -4.27
N LYS A 35 14.00 5.42 -5.50
CA LYS A 35 14.85 5.74 -6.65
C LYS A 35 14.06 6.50 -7.71
N ALA A 36 14.77 7.35 -8.48
CA ALA A 36 14.21 7.93 -9.68
C ALA A 36 14.00 6.84 -10.75
N ASP A 37 12.89 6.91 -11.44
CA ASP A 37 12.51 5.99 -12.51
C ASP A 37 12.04 6.75 -13.74
N LYS A 38 12.31 6.24 -14.94
CA LYS A 38 11.97 6.93 -16.20
C LYS A 38 10.47 6.84 -16.54
N ALA A 39 9.82 5.75 -16.15
CA ALA A 39 8.41 5.53 -16.44
C ALA A 39 7.51 6.10 -15.33
N ALA A 40 7.88 5.86 -14.07
CA ALA A 40 7.06 6.21 -12.92
C ALA A 40 7.53 7.47 -12.16
N LEU A 41 8.54 8.19 -12.68
CA LEU A 41 9.25 9.30 -12.02
C LEU A 41 9.96 8.88 -10.74
N VAL A 42 9.30 8.19 -9.83
CA VAL A 42 9.83 7.70 -8.56
C VAL A 42 9.23 6.33 -8.24
N LEU A 43 10.08 5.36 -7.91
CA LEU A 43 9.69 4.14 -7.23
C LEU A 43 10.00 4.30 -5.73
N ALA A 44 8.97 4.16 -4.89
CA ALA A 44 9.00 4.45 -3.46
C ALA A 44 7.85 3.69 -2.75
N PRO A 45 7.72 3.77 -1.41
CA PRO A 45 6.53 3.25 -0.74
C PRO A 45 5.28 3.94 -1.29
N ALA A 46 4.30 3.16 -1.74
CA ALA A 46 3.11 3.63 -2.44
C ALA A 46 1.80 3.20 -1.74
N GLY A 47 1.43 1.91 -1.82
CA GLY A 47 0.20 1.39 -1.25
C GLY A 47 0.23 1.33 0.28
N ARG A 48 -0.93 1.56 0.90
CA ARG A 48 -1.09 1.43 2.35
C ARG A 48 -2.50 0.99 2.70
N ALA A 49 -2.59 0.14 3.73
CA ALA A 49 -3.84 -0.29 4.31
C ALA A 49 -3.74 -0.29 5.84
N LEU A 50 -4.81 0.15 6.50
CA LEU A 50 -4.89 0.14 7.96
C LEU A 50 -5.71 -1.06 8.42
N GLY A 51 -5.08 -1.97 9.16
CA GLY A 51 -5.75 -3.09 9.77
C GLY A 51 -6.62 -2.68 10.96
N HIS A 52 -7.62 -3.49 11.28
CA HIS A 52 -8.54 -3.25 12.41
C HIS A 52 -7.83 -3.15 13.78
N ASN A 53 -6.65 -3.74 13.90
CA ASN A 53 -5.81 -3.69 15.12
C ASN A 53 -4.91 -2.44 15.19
N GLY A 54 -5.07 -1.47 14.27
CA GLY A 54 -4.26 -0.26 14.21
C GLY A 54 -2.85 -0.45 13.63
N THR A 55 -2.57 -1.60 13.00
CA THR A 55 -1.35 -1.81 12.21
C THR A 55 -1.50 -1.19 10.83
N LEU A 56 -0.58 -0.33 10.45
CA LEU A 56 -0.49 0.19 9.08
C LEU A 56 0.45 -0.69 8.27
N TYR A 57 -0.07 -1.24 7.18
CA TYR A 57 0.72 -1.97 6.19
C TYR A 57 1.15 -1.03 5.08
N VAL A 58 2.38 -1.19 4.60
CA VAL A 58 2.99 -0.32 3.59
C VAL A 58 3.62 -1.17 2.51
N ALA A 59 3.23 -0.95 1.27
CA ALA A 59 3.85 -1.56 0.09
C ALA A 59 5.02 -0.70 -0.39
N ASP A 60 6.18 -1.29 -0.51
CA ASP A 60 7.36 -0.65 -1.09
C ASP A 60 7.58 -1.19 -2.51
N THR A 61 7.27 -0.35 -3.47
CA THR A 61 7.36 -0.66 -4.90
C THR A 61 8.79 -0.94 -5.34
N GLN A 62 9.76 -0.23 -4.77
CA GLN A 62 11.17 -0.37 -5.16
C GLN A 62 11.75 -1.72 -4.74
N THR A 63 11.38 -2.23 -3.58
CA THR A 63 11.96 -3.46 -3.01
C THR A 63 11.06 -4.68 -3.19
N SER A 64 9.84 -4.49 -3.73
CA SER A 64 8.81 -5.53 -3.83
C SER A 64 8.52 -6.18 -2.48
N THR A 65 8.29 -5.34 -1.46
CA THR A 65 8.04 -5.79 -0.10
C THR A 65 6.79 -5.15 0.51
N ILE A 66 6.25 -5.83 1.51
CA ILE A 66 5.24 -5.27 2.42
C ILE A 66 5.85 -5.20 3.80
N SER A 67 5.71 -4.07 4.47
CA SER A 67 6.07 -3.89 5.87
C SER A 67 4.85 -3.58 6.73
N ALA A 68 4.95 -3.84 8.03
CA ALA A 68 3.93 -3.57 9.03
C ALA A 68 4.45 -2.58 10.07
N ILE A 69 3.65 -1.56 10.37
CA ILE A 69 3.90 -0.56 11.41
C ILE A 69 2.82 -0.75 12.50
N PRO A 70 3.10 -1.52 13.57
CA PRO A 70 2.13 -1.69 14.65
C PRO A 70 1.82 -0.39 15.36
N GLN A 71 0.59 -0.27 15.90
CA GLN A 71 0.16 0.91 16.66
C GLN A 71 0.35 2.23 15.89
N ALA A 72 0.16 2.23 14.57
CA ALA A 72 0.43 3.39 13.71
C ALA A 72 -0.36 4.64 14.12
N LEU A 73 -1.55 4.46 14.70
CA LEU A 73 -2.40 5.57 15.15
C LEU A 73 -1.95 6.23 16.46
N THR A 74 -1.10 5.57 17.25
CA THR A 74 -0.72 6.05 18.59
C THR A 74 0.78 6.15 18.81
N ARG A 75 1.59 5.50 17.98
CA ARG A 75 3.05 5.51 18.14
C ARG A 75 3.64 6.91 17.94
N THR A 76 4.72 7.18 18.66
CA THR A 76 5.42 8.48 18.66
C THR A 76 6.81 8.42 18.03
N THR A 77 7.27 7.21 17.67
CA THR A 77 8.60 6.98 17.07
C THR A 77 8.47 6.16 15.80
N ALA A 78 9.29 6.47 14.80
CA ALA A 78 9.27 5.76 13.54
C ALA A 78 9.78 4.32 13.69
N GLN A 79 9.10 3.35 13.06
CA GLN A 79 9.58 1.99 12.90
C GLN A 79 10.41 1.88 11.62
N PRO A 80 11.63 1.35 11.67
CA PRO A 80 12.40 1.07 10.45
C PRO A 80 11.69 0.04 9.56
N ALA A 81 11.66 0.28 8.25
CA ALA A 81 11.03 -0.64 7.29
C ALA A 81 11.59 -2.06 7.38
N THR A 82 12.89 -2.20 7.63
CA THR A 82 13.58 -3.51 7.79
C THR A 82 13.10 -4.29 9.03
N THR A 83 12.82 -3.58 10.13
CA THR A 83 12.27 -4.22 11.36
C THR A 83 10.81 -4.62 11.18
N GLY A 84 10.06 -3.87 10.36
CA GLY A 84 8.67 -4.14 10.05
C GLY A 84 8.44 -5.06 8.85
N LEU A 85 9.49 -5.62 8.24
CA LEU A 85 9.34 -6.48 7.06
C LEU A 85 8.37 -7.62 7.33
N LEU A 86 7.27 -7.66 6.56
CA LEU A 86 6.18 -8.62 6.72
C LEU A 86 6.19 -9.67 5.62
N SER A 87 6.31 -9.25 4.37
CA SER A 87 6.30 -10.13 3.19
C SER A 87 7.27 -9.58 2.13
N ALA A 88 7.99 -10.48 1.47
CA ALA A 88 8.97 -10.16 0.43
C ALA A 88 9.03 -11.25 -0.61
N SER A 89 9.45 -10.90 -1.82
CA SER A 89 9.62 -11.88 -2.91
C SER A 89 8.32 -12.63 -3.27
N GLY A 90 8.44 -13.84 -3.82
CA GLY A 90 7.27 -14.64 -4.21
C GLY A 90 6.51 -14.00 -5.36
N ALA A 91 5.22 -13.75 -5.16
CA ALA A 91 4.34 -13.14 -6.17
C ALA A 91 4.32 -11.60 -6.14
N LEU A 92 5.04 -10.96 -5.23
CA LEU A 92 5.15 -9.50 -5.19
C LEU A 92 6.10 -8.98 -6.29
N ASP A 93 5.58 -8.12 -7.15
CA ASP A 93 6.34 -7.48 -8.24
C ASP A 93 5.94 -5.99 -8.36
N ALA A 94 6.76 -5.12 -7.77
CA ALA A 94 6.51 -3.69 -7.67
C ALA A 94 5.10 -3.36 -7.12
N PRO A 95 4.75 -3.79 -5.90
CA PRO A 95 3.41 -3.57 -5.35
C PRO A 95 3.09 -2.08 -5.25
N LEU A 96 1.90 -1.68 -5.74
CA LEU A 96 1.44 -0.29 -5.79
C LEU A 96 0.21 -0.08 -4.90
N GLY A 97 -0.96 -0.56 -5.29
CA GLY A 97 -2.19 -0.41 -4.52
C GLY A 97 -2.35 -1.49 -3.46
N MET A 98 -2.97 -1.16 -2.33
CA MET A 98 -3.25 -2.12 -1.27
C MET A 98 -4.54 -1.77 -0.53
N ALA A 99 -5.34 -2.78 -0.20
CA ALA A 99 -6.54 -2.65 0.63
C ALA A 99 -6.69 -3.84 1.58
N MET A 100 -7.47 -3.65 2.64
CA MET A 100 -7.88 -4.77 3.51
C MET A 100 -9.08 -5.48 2.90
N ALA A 101 -9.00 -6.80 2.78
CA ALA A 101 -10.17 -7.64 2.44
C ALA A 101 -11.10 -7.80 3.64
N PRO A 102 -12.38 -8.16 3.43
CA PRO A 102 -13.34 -8.37 4.52
C PRO A 102 -12.94 -9.47 5.52
N ASN A 103 -12.16 -10.47 5.09
CA ASN A 103 -11.61 -11.54 5.93
C ASN A 103 -10.41 -11.09 6.79
N GLY A 104 -9.93 -9.84 6.60
CA GLY A 104 -8.79 -9.28 7.31
C GLY A 104 -7.45 -9.48 6.62
N ASP A 105 -7.39 -10.15 5.47
CA ASP A 105 -6.18 -10.27 4.66
C ASP A 105 -5.91 -8.98 3.86
N LEU A 106 -4.71 -8.84 3.35
CA LEU A 106 -4.31 -7.76 2.46
C LEU A 106 -4.52 -8.19 1.02
N ILE A 107 -5.11 -7.34 0.21
CA ILE A 107 -5.06 -7.45 -1.25
C ILE A 107 -4.09 -6.40 -1.75
N VAL A 108 -3.09 -6.84 -2.49
CA VAL A 108 -2.03 -6.00 -3.03
C VAL A 108 -2.01 -6.15 -4.55
N VAL A 109 -2.01 -5.06 -5.30
CA VAL A 109 -1.84 -5.10 -6.75
C VAL A 109 -0.42 -4.76 -7.14
N ASN A 110 0.14 -5.56 -8.05
CA ASN A 110 1.47 -5.38 -8.59
C ASN A 110 1.45 -4.37 -9.75
N GLY A 111 2.47 -3.53 -9.82
CA GLY A 111 2.65 -2.58 -10.90
C GLY A 111 3.29 -3.17 -12.16
N ASN A 112 4.03 -4.28 -12.04
CA ASN A 112 4.79 -4.80 -13.18
C ASN A 112 4.10 -5.91 -13.97
N ASP A 113 3.07 -6.58 -13.42
CA ASP A 113 2.51 -7.78 -14.02
C ASP A 113 0.97 -7.81 -14.11
N GLY A 114 0.29 -6.82 -13.53
CA GLY A 114 -1.18 -6.75 -13.51
C GLY A 114 -1.85 -7.80 -12.61
N ASN A 115 -1.13 -8.37 -11.65
CA ASN A 115 -1.65 -9.33 -10.70
C ASN A 115 -2.10 -8.68 -9.39
N ALA A 116 -3.04 -9.34 -8.72
CA ALA A 116 -3.32 -9.13 -7.30
C ALA A 116 -2.78 -10.30 -6.49
N VAL A 117 -2.22 -10.01 -5.32
CA VAL A 117 -1.70 -10.98 -4.36
C VAL A 117 -2.47 -10.84 -3.05
N GLU A 118 -3.01 -11.96 -2.54
CA GLU A 118 -3.62 -12.02 -1.22
C GLU A 118 -2.57 -12.42 -0.18
N ILE A 119 -2.46 -11.64 0.89
CA ILE A 119 -1.43 -11.79 1.92
C ILE A 119 -2.08 -11.74 3.29
N THR A 120 -1.80 -12.73 4.15
CA THR A 120 -2.29 -12.70 5.54
C THR A 120 -1.65 -11.56 6.34
N PRO A 121 -2.25 -11.12 7.46
CA PRO A 121 -1.62 -10.18 8.39
C PRO A 121 -0.29 -10.68 9.00
N SER A 122 0.03 -11.96 8.86
CA SER A 122 1.31 -12.56 9.26
C SER A 122 2.34 -12.63 8.12
N GLY A 123 2.02 -12.13 6.92
CA GLY A 123 2.92 -12.03 5.78
C GLY A 123 2.95 -13.21 4.81
N ARG A 124 2.11 -14.23 5.03
CA ARG A 124 2.03 -15.38 4.13
C ARG A 124 1.21 -15.02 2.89
N GLN A 125 1.79 -15.16 1.71
CA GLN A 125 1.10 -15.04 0.43
C GLN A 125 0.22 -16.28 0.22
N LEU A 126 -1.09 -16.07 0.03
CA LEU A 126 -2.10 -17.13 -0.08
C LEU A 126 -2.43 -17.47 -1.52
N ALA A 127 -2.67 -16.44 -2.31
CA ALA A 127 -3.15 -16.57 -3.68
C ALA A 127 -2.62 -15.43 -4.54
N THR A 128 -2.55 -15.69 -5.84
CA THR A 128 -2.25 -14.69 -6.87
C THR A 128 -3.28 -14.83 -7.98
N ARG A 129 -3.84 -13.71 -8.43
CA ARG A 129 -4.81 -13.67 -9.51
C ARG A 129 -4.44 -12.57 -10.51
N THR A 130 -4.37 -12.90 -11.77
CA THR A 130 -4.21 -11.91 -12.83
C THR A 130 -5.52 -11.14 -12.99
N LEU A 131 -5.46 -9.83 -12.76
CA LEU A 131 -6.58 -8.90 -12.95
C LEU A 131 -6.54 -8.30 -14.36
N VAL A 132 -5.35 -7.88 -14.79
CA VAL A 132 -5.13 -7.32 -16.13
C VAL A 132 -4.02 -8.10 -16.81
N LYS A 133 -4.35 -8.76 -17.92
CA LYS A 133 -3.38 -9.55 -18.68
C LYS A 133 -2.38 -8.62 -19.37
N ASN A 134 -1.08 -8.90 -19.18
CA ASN A 134 0.02 -8.05 -19.64
C ASN A 134 -0.04 -6.61 -19.08
N GLY A 135 -0.61 -6.46 -17.88
CA GLY A 135 -0.95 -5.18 -17.25
C GLY A 135 0.21 -4.49 -16.52
N ALA A 136 1.41 -4.55 -17.09
CA ALA A 136 2.55 -3.80 -16.56
C ALA A 136 2.28 -2.28 -16.66
N GLY A 137 2.32 -1.58 -15.51
CA GLY A 137 2.04 -0.16 -15.42
C GLY A 137 0.55 0.21 -15.43
N GLU A 138 -0.37 -0.76 -15.35
CA GLU A 138 -1.80 -0.47 -15.49
C GLU A 138 -2.56 -0.40 -14.16
N LEU A 139 -2.18 -1.18 -13.14
CA LEU A 139 -2.86 -1.20 -11.85
C LEU A 139 -2.19 -0.28 -10.83
N PHE A 140 -2.97 0.63 -10.23
CA PHE A 140 -2.49 1.57 -9.22
C PHE A 140 -3.24 1.44 -7.90
N GLY A 141 -4.27 2.27 -7.69
CA GLY A 141 -5.06 2.28 -6.45
C GLY A 141 -6.13 1.20 -6.45
N ILE A 142 -6.40 0.63 -5.28
CA ILE A 142 -7.52 -0.28 -5.08
C ILE A 142 -8.32 0.07 -3.84
N VAL A 143 -9.58 -0.31 -3.85
CA VAL A 143 -10.46 -0.30 -2.68
C VAL A 143 -11.32 -1.55 -2.67
N THR A 144 -11.50 -2.13 -1.51
CA THR A 144 -12.42 -3.25 -1.29
C THR A 144 -13.80 -2.75 -0.89
N THR A 145 -14.84 -3.43 -1.35
CA THR A 145 -16.24 -3.17 -1.03
C THR A 145 -16.93 -4.48 -0.63
N SER A 146 -18.15 -4.41 -0.13
CA SER A 146 -18.96 -5.62 0.14
C SER A 146 -19.30 -6.44 -1.12
N GLY A 147 -19.20 -5.84 -2.30
CA GLY A 147 -19.51 -6.48 -3.59
C GLY A 147 -18.27 -6.89 -4.40
N GLY A 148 -17.06 -6.70 -3.87
CA GLY A 148 -15.82 -7.01 -4.60
C GLY A 148 -14.73 -5.96 -4.39
N MET A 149 -13.91 -5.76 -5.41
CA MET A 149 -12.81 -4.82 -5.41
C MET A 149 -12.91 -3.88 -6.62
N ILE A 150 -12.63 -2.61 -6.42
CA ILE A 150 -12.47 -1.63 -7.49
C ILE A 150 -11.00 -1.29 -7.60
N ALA A 151 -10.45 -1.32 -8.82
CA ALA A 151 -9.08 -0.92 -9.11
C ALA A 151 -9.04 0.23 -10.12
N VAL A 152 -8.06 1.11 -9.97
CA VAL A 152 -7.70 2.09 -11.00
C VAL A 152 -6.87 1.37 -12.06
N ASN A 153 -7.34 1.38 -13.30
CA ASN A 153 -6.64 0.85 -14.46
C ASN A 153 -6.22 2.03 -15.35
N ASP A 154 -4.94 2.38 -15.29
CA ASP A 154 -4.39 3.51 -16.05
C ASP A 154 -4.28 3.19 -17.54
N GLY A 155 -4.05 1.92 -17.92
CA GLY A 155 -3.95 1.50 -19.32
C GLY A 155 -5.25 1.70 -20.12
N THR A 156 -6.40 1.64 -19.44
CA THR A 156 -7.72 1.85 -20.05
C THR A 156 -8.39 3.16 -19.61
N ASN A 157 -7.76 3.94 -18.73
CA ASN A 157 -8.34 5.12 -18.08
C ASN A 157 -9.70 4.81 -17.42
N ALA A 158 -9.79 3.68 -16.73
CA ALA A 158 -11.04 3.17 -16.17
C ALA A 158 -10.92 2.81 -14.68
N LEU A 159 -12.09 2.66 -14.07
CA LEU A 159 -12.23 1.97 -12.79
C LEU A 159 -12.82 0.58 -13.07
N ASP A 160 -12.01 -0.45 -12.85
CA ASP A 160 -12.41 -1.84 -13.06
C ASP A 160 -13.03 -2.42 -11.79
N LEU A 161 -14.21 -3.01 -11.90
CA LEU A 161 -14.88 -3.71 -10.81
C LEU A 161 -14.66 -5.22 -10.94
N PHE A 162 -13.96 -5.79 -9.97
CA PHE A 162 -13.76 -7.23 -9.82
C PHE A 162 -14.72 -7.77 -8.76
N ARG A 163 -15.60 -8.68 -9.16
CA ARG A 163 -16.56 -9.35 -8.25
C ARG A 163 -16.01 -10.70 -7.82
N GLY A 164 -16.33 -11.09 -6.60
CA GLY A 164 -16.01 -12.41 -6.04
C GLY A 164 -16.91 -13.52 -6.57
#